data_1764901e7c4742b5682ae20722a0c26e
#
_entry.id   1764901e7c4742b5682ae20722a0c26e
#
_cell.length_a   1.000
_cell.length_b   1.000
_cell.length_c   1.000
_cell.angle_alpha   90.00
_cell.angle_beta   90.00
_cell.angle_gamma   90.00
#
_symmetry.space_group_name_H-M   'P 1'
#
loop_
_entity.id
_entity.type
_entity.pdbx_description
1 polymer ?
#
loop_
_entity_poly.entity_id
_entity_poly.type
_entity_poly.pdbx_seq_one_letter_code
_entity_poly.pdbx_strand_id
1 'polypeptide(L)'
;MAHVDFGRVILFTHDWTPARVLPGIEIVDIEPLTSGADYSRFVLRFLPTYIRSSHALIAQWDGFVINPHAWTDEFLVHDYVGAVWPDQPHDCSVGNGGFSLRSRRFLHAGRDPRIVQEHPEDQVMCRTYRQFLEREHGVSFAPPALAQRFAFENGPASASFGFHGPYNLPHVLDEPTLLQWLAHLPDPFFAGRDARRLARSLILRRMPRAARQVLARRKLAGRDDHNNRMLGAAASMQDWIGAGRS
;
A
#
# COMPACT_ATOMS: atom_id res chain seq x y z
N MET A 1 -8.93 -12.35 -3.63
CA MET A 1 -8.39 -13.34 -4.57
C MET A 1 -9.48 -14.02 -5.43
N ALA A 2 -10.74 -13.77 -5.19
CA ALA A 2 -11.82 -14.44 -5.92
C ALA A 2 -11.88 -14.14 -7.45
N HIS A 3 -11.09 -13.19 -7.95
CA HIS A 3 -11.18 -12.71 -9.33
C HIS A 3 -9.83 -12.58 -10.05
N VAL A 4 -8.73 -12.98 -9.41
CA VAL A 4 -7.39 -12.97 -10.00
C VAL A 4 -6.75 -14.31 -9.72
N ASP A 5 -6.26 -14.96 -10.75
CA ASP A 5 -5.55 -16.22 -10.65
C ASP A 5 -4.04 -15.97 -10.51
N PHE A 6 -3.50 -16.35 -9.35
CA PHE A 6 -2.08 -16.26 -9.06
C PHE A 6 -1.49 -17.66 -9.02
N GLY A 7 -0.39 -17.88 -9.71
CA GLY A 7 0.30 -19.16 -9.68
C GLY A 7 0.79 -19.57 -8.28
N ARG A 8 1.06 -18.58 -7.41
CA ARG A 8 1.45 -18.79 -6.00
C ARG A 8 1.12 -17.56 -5.19
N VAL A 9 0.58 -17.74 -3.99
CA VAL A 9 0.32 -16.66 -3.03
C VAL A 9 1.05 -16.96 -1.73
N ILE A 10 1.90 -16.05 -1.29
CA ILE A 10 2.69 -16.19 -0.07
C ILE A 10 2.29 -15.07 0.89
N LEU A 11 2.00 -15.45 2.12
CA LEU A 11 1.84 -14.53 3.24
C LEU A 11 3.05 -14.67 4.17
N PHE A 12 3.86 -13.63 4.25
CA PHE A 12 4.96 -13.55 5.19
C PHE A 12 4.45 -13.02 6.54
N THR A 13 4.72 -13.74 7.60
CA THR A 13 4.27 -13.42 8.96
C THR A 13 5.39 -13.66 9.96
N HIS A 14 5.17 -13.28 11.21
CA HIS A 14 6.01 -13.64 12.34
C HIS A 14 5.13 -14.15 13.46
N ASP A 15 5.44 -15.36 13.95
CA ASP A 15 4.78 -16.01 15.09
C ASP A 15 3.23 -15.93 15.02
N TRP A 16 2.67 -16.16 13.83
CA TRP A 16 1.24 -16.07 13.60
C TRP A 16 0.70 -17.31 12.88
N THR A 17 -0.37 -17.85 13.40
CA THR A 17 -1.12 -18.96 12.81
C THR A 17 -2.55 -18.51 12.52
N PRO A 18 -3.08 -18.75 11.32
CA PRO A 18 -4.44 -18.38 11.01
C PRO A 18 -5.45 -19.20 11.83
N ALA A 19 -6.50 -18.56 12.32
CA ALA A 19 -7.58 -19.21 13.04
C ALA A 19 -8.35 -20.26 12.19
N ARG A 20 -8.19 -20.20 10.86
CA ARG A 20 -8.75 -21.16 9.89
C ARG A 20 -7.77 -21.35 8.74
N VAL A 21 -7.84 -22.49 8.10
CA VAL A 21 -7.07 -22.75 6.87
C VAL A 21 -7.37 -21.69 5.82
N LEU A 22 -6.34 -21.18 5.18
CA LEU A 22 -6.40 -20.23 4.07
C LEU A 22 -6.05 -20.96 2.77
N PRO A 23 -7.03 -21.54 2.04
CA PRO A 23 -6.74 -22.31 0.85
C PRO A 23 -6.00 -21.50 -0.21
N GLY A 24 -4.94 -22.08 -0.78
CA GLY A 24 -4.15 -21.43 -1.84
C GLY A 24 -3.18 -20.34 -1.35
N ILE A 25 -3.06 -20.14 -0.03
CA ILE A 25 -2.10 -19.21 0.56
C ILE A 25 -1.04 -20.02 1.32
N GLU A 26 0.22 -19.88 0.91
CA GLU A 26 1.37 -20.38 1.65
C GLU A 26 1.75 -19.37 2.73
N ILE A 27 1.84 -19.83 3.97
CA ILE A 27 2.29 -19.00 5.09
C ILE A 27 3.75 -19.30 5.33
N VAL A 28 4.56 -18.26 5.35
CA VAL A 28 6.00 -18.34 5.60
C VAL A 28 6.31 -17.51 6.84
N ASP A 29 6.79 -18.18 7.88
CA ASP A 29 7.30 -17.51 9.07
C ASP A 29 8.66 -16.87 8.78
N ILE A 30 8.83 -15.61 9.15
CA ILE A 30 10.05 -14.83 8.97
C ILE A 30 10.43 -14.13 10.26
N GLU A 31 11.65 -13.65 10.36
CA GLU A 31 12.06 -12.77 11.45
C GLU A 31 11.14 -11.54 11.54
N PRO A 32 10.89 -11.03 12.77
CA PRO A 32 9.97 -9.93 12.96
C PRO A 32 10.44 -8.68 12.22
N LEU A 33 9.54 -8.08 11.46
CA LEU A 33 9.76 -6.78 10.81
C LEU A 33 9.29 -5.68 11.78
N THR A 34 10.19 -5.17 12.59
CA THR A 34 9.87 -4.21 13.66
C THR A 34 9.92 -2.76 13.20
N SER A 35 10.46 -2.51 12.02
CA SER A 35 10.63 -1.18 11.43
C SER A 35 10.46 -1.18 9.91
N GLY A 36 10.26 0.02 9.34
CA GLY A 36 10.30 0.18 7.88
C GLY A 36 11.66 -0.22 7.27
N ALA A 37 12.75 -0.09 8.02
CA ALA A 37 14.08 -0.50 7.57
C ALA A 37 14.18 -2.04 7.51
N ASP A 38 13.60 -2.77 8.46
CA ASP A 38 13.56 -4.25 8.42
C ASP A 38 12.74 -4.72 7.21
N TYR A 39 11.58 -4.08 6.98
CA TYR A 39 10.78 -4.34 5.80
C TYR A 39 11.57 -4.10 4.50
N SER A 40 12.25 -2.97 4.40
CA SER A 40 13.05 -2.64 3.21
C SER A 40 14.17 -3.65 2.99
N ARG A 41 14.88 -4.04 4.04
CA ARG A 41 15.91 -5.08 3.98
C ARG A 41 15.32 -6.43 3.56
N PHE A 42 14.17 -6.81 4.11
CA PHE A 42 13.49 -8.04 3.74
C PHE A 42 13.17 -8.04 2.23
N VAL A 43 12.55 -6.97 1.72
CA VAL A 43 12.17 -6.86 0.31
C VAL A 43 13.39 -6.89 -0.61
N LEU A 44 14.48 -6.21 -0.26
CA LEU A 44 15.68 -6.14 -1.09
C LEU A 44 16.55 -7.40 -1.03
N ARG A 45 16.68 -8.01 0.14
CA ARG A 45 17.68 -9.06 0.35
C ARG A 45 17.10 -10.48 0.41
N PHE A 46 15.92 -10.64 1.00
CA PHE A 46 15.34 -11.95 1.28
C PHE A 46 14.20 -12.32 0.33
N LEU A 47 13.26 -11.43 0.06
CA LEU A 47 12.12 -11.67 -0.82
C LEU A 47 12.52 -12.28 -2.18
N PRO A 48 13.59 -11.84 -2.86
CA PRO A 48 14.00 -12.42 -4.14
C PRO A 48 14.25 -13.94 -4.10
N THR A 49 14.59 -14.50 -2.93
CA THR A 49 14.85 -15.95 -2.78
C THR A 49 13.56 -16.78 -2.84
N TYR A 50 12.42 -16.19 -2.56
CA TYR A 50 11.10 -16.83 -2.59
C TYR A 50 10.42 -16.76 -3.96
N ILE A 51 10.87 -15.86 -4.84
CA ILE A 51 10.20 -15.59 -6.12
C ILE A 51 10.81 -16.44 -7.22
N ARG A 52 9.98 -17.35 -7.78
CA ARG A 52 10.34 -18.23 -8.90
C ARG A 52 9.69 -17.83 -10.22
N SER A 53 8.56 -17.13 -10.16
CA SER A 53 7.84 -16.58 -11.31
C SER A 53 8.62 -15.46 -12.00
N SER A 54 8.18 -15.09 -13.20
CA SER A 54 8.74 -13.93 -13.92
C SER A 54 8.52 -12.64 -13.17
N HIS A 55 7.33 -12.49 -12.53
CA HIS A 55 6.93 -11.32 -11.76
C HIS A 55 6.29 -11.74 -10.43
N ALA A 56 6.32 -10.82 -9.47
CA ALA A 56 5.60 -10.90 -8.21
C ALA A 56 4.79 -9.61 -7.99
N LEU A 57 3.52 -9.77 -7.64
CA LEU A 57 2.70 -8.68 -7.11
C LEU A 57 2.95 -8.58 -5.60
N ILE A 58 3.50 -7.47 -5.16
CA ILE A 58 3.64 -7.15 -3.75
C ILE A 58 2.39 -6.37 -3.34
N ALA A 59 1.75 -6.80 -2.27
CA ALA A 59 0.59 -6.13 -1.68
C ALA A 59 0.79 -6.04 -0.17
N GLN A 60 0.59 -4.85 0.37
CA GLN A 60 0.53 -4.60 1.81
C GLN A 60 -0.93 -4.61 2.28
N TRP A 61 -1.13 -4.55 3.60
CA TRP A 61 -2.46 -4.59 4.21
C TRP A 61 -3.41 -3.45 3.75
N ASP A 62 -2.87 -2.36 3.26
CA ASP A 62 -3.56 -1.15 2.81
C ASP A 62 -3.54 -0.95 1.29
N GLY A 63 -3.24 -2.04 0.54
CA GLY A 63 -3.26 -2.03 -0.92
C GLY A 63 -3.64 -3.41 -1.48
N PHE A 64 -4.64 -3.45 -2.37
CA PHE A 64 -5.10 -4.69 -3.00
C PHE A 64 -5.77 -4.46 -4.34
N VAL A 65 -6.05 -5.56 -5.05
CA VAL A 65 -6.77 -5.54 -6.33
C VAL A 65 -8.23 -5.14 -6.11
N ILE A 66 -8.70 -4.14 -6.85
CA ILE A 66 -10.08 -3.65 -6.79
C ILE A 66 -10.84 -3.85 -8.11
N ASN A 67 -10.13 -3.89 -9.22
CA ASN A 67 -10.71 -4.08 -10.54
C ASN A 67 -9.88 -5.10 -11.35
N PRO A 68 -10.16 -6.41 -11.22
CA PRO A 68 -9.44 -7.45 -11.96
C PRO A 68 -9.48 -7.27 -13.48
N HIS A 69 -10.55 -6.69 -14.01
CA HIS A 69 -10.71 -6.46 -15.45
C HIS A 69 -9.81 -5.36 -16.01
N ALA A 70 -9.19 -4.55 -15.14
CA ALA A 70 -8.17 -3.57 -15.53
C ALA A 70 -6.78 -4.19 -15.72
N TRP A 71 -6.60 -5.48 -15.45
CA TRP A 71 -5.35 -6.18 -15.77
C TRP A 71 -5.07 -6.13 -17.27
N THR A 72 -3.80 -5.97 -17.60
CA THR A 72 -3.27 -6.08 -18.96
C THR A 72 -1.87 -6.67 -18.91
N ASP A 73 -1.54 -7.49 -19.90
CA ASP A 73 -0.21 -8.09 -20.02
C ASP A 73 0.88 -7.05 -20.32
N GLU A 74 0.50 -5.83 -20.70
CA GLU A 74 1.43 -4.70 -20.80
C GLU A 74 2.18 -4.45 -19.47
N PHE A 75 1.57 -4.76 -18.33
CA PHE A 75 2.25 -4.67 -17.03
C PHE A 75 3.46 -5.59 -16.92
N LEU A 76 3.41 -6.76 -17.57
CA LEU A 76 4.49 -7.75 -17.57
C LEU A 76 5.65 -7.41 -18.52
N VAL A 77 5.51 -6.37 -19.35
CA VAL A 77 6.59 -5.90 -20.23
C VAL A 77 7.67 -5.14 -19.45
N HIS A 78 7.30 -4.58 -18.30
CA HIS A 78 8.18 -3.76 -17.48
C HIS A 78 8.66 -4.51 -16.23
N ASP A 79 9.85 -4.18 -15.78
CA ASP A 79 10.43 -4.78 -14.56
C ASP A 79 9.84 -4.19 -13.27
N TYR A 80 9.28 -2.98 -13.34
CA TYR A 80 8.62 -2.34 -12.21
C TYR A 80 7.38 -1.56 -12.64
N VAL A 81 6.25 -1.85 -11.99
CA VAL A 81 5.01 -1.07 -12.09
C VAL A 81 4.48 -0.82 -10.68
N GLY A 82 4.21 0.43 -10.34
CA GLY A 82 3.61 0.87 -9.08
C GLY A 82 2.80 2.14 -9.30
N ALA A 83 2.21 2.71 -8.26
CA ALA A 83 1.47 3.95 -8.37
C ALA A 83 2.37 5.15 -8.74
N VAL A 84 1.79 6.15 -9.37
CA VAL A 84 2.50 7.38 -9.72
C VAL A 84 2.68 8.26 -8.48
N TRP A 85 3.87 8.81 -8.30
CA TRP A 85 4.19 9.88 -7.36
C TRP A 85 4.05 11.24 -8.04
N PRO A 86 2.97 11.99 -7.81
CA PRO A 86 2.65 13.21 -8.57
C PRO A 86 3.68 14.34 -8.39
N ASP A 87 4.37 14.36 -7.24
CA ASP A 87 5.33 15.41 -6.89
C ASP A 87 6.77 15.07 -7.34
N GLN A 88 6.96 14.02 -8.15
CA GLN A 88 8.26 13.60 -8.64
C GLN A 88 8.46 13.94 -10.12
N PRO A 89 9.71 14.18 -10.58
CA PRO A 89 10.02 14.31 -11.99
C PRO A 89 9.49 13.12 -12.79
N HIS A 90 9.07 13.37 -14.04
CA HIS A 90 8.41 12.36 -14.90
C HIS A 90 9.23 11.08 -15.07
N ASP A 91 10.54 11.20 -15.17
CA ASP A 91 11.49 10.10 -15.35
C ASP A 91 11.68 9.22 -14.10
N CYS A 92 11.24 9.67 -12.91
CA CYS A 92 11.28 8.91 -11.68
C CYS A 92 9.97 9.00 -10.87
N SER A 93 8.85 9.26 -11.55
CA SER A 93 7.54 9.42 -10.92
C SER A 93 6.80 8.11 -10.66
N VAL A 94 7.27 6.97 -11.19
CA VAL A 94 6.67 5.66 -10.93
C VAL A 94 7.44 4.97 -9.82
N GLY A 95 6.74 4.66 -8.74
CA GLY A 95 7.29 4.04 -7.55
C GLY A 95 6.20 3.35 -6.72
N ASN A 96 6.25 3.48 -5.40
CA ASN A 96 5.33 2.89 -4.44
C ASN A 96 5.55 1.38 -4.20
N GLY A 97 6.12 1.05 -3.04
CA GLY A 97 6.45 -0.32 -2.66
C GLY A 97 5.27 -1.17 -2.22
N GLY A 98 4.19 -0.54 -1.69
CA GLY A 98 3.13 -1.24 -0.98
C GLY A 98 2.10 -1.94 -1.86
N PHE A 99 1.94 -1.50 -3.12
CA PHE A 99 1.22 -2.23 -4.16
C PHE A 99 1.96 -2.07 -5.47
N SER A 100 2.76 -3.08 -5.83
CA SER A 100 3.66 -3.01 -6.98
C SER A 100 3.87 -4.37 -7.64
N LEU A 101 4.00 -4.37 -8.96
CA LEU A 101 4.39 -5.53 -9.75
C LEU A 101 5.89 -5.42 -10.06
N ARG A 102 6.66 -6.43 -9.70
CA ARG A 102 8.12 -6.44 -9.82
C ARG A 102 8.58 -7.69 -10.53
N SER A 103 9.41 -7.54 -11.56
CA SER A 103 10.03 -8.67 -12.22
C SER A 103 11.07 -9.34 -11.31
N ARG A 104 11.36 -10.59 -11.59
CA ARG A 104 12.47 -11.30 -10.94
C ARG A 104 13.80 -10.60 -11.18
N ARG A 105 14.02 -10.00 -12.37
CA ARG A 105 15.21 -9.19 -12.68
C ARG A 105 15.34 -8.02 -11.72
N PHE A 106 14.26 -7.23 -11.54
CA PHE A 106 14.24 -6.10 -10.63
C PHE A 106 14.54 -6.51 -9.19
N LEU A 107 13.88 -7.58 -8.72
CA LEU A 107 14.10 -8.10 -7.37
C LEU A 107 15.54 -8.55 -7.15
N HIS A 108 16.15 -9.25 -8.12
CA HIS A 108 17.54 -9.67 -8.01
C HIS A 108 18.53 -8.51 -8.12
N ALA A 109 18.25 -7.50 -8.94
CA ALA A 109 19.06 -6.29 -9.04
C ALA A 109 19.18 -5.55 -7.70
N GLY A 110 18.12 -5.57 -6.88
CA GLY A 110 18.13 -5.01 -5.52
C GLY A 110 19.15 -5.66 -4.58
N ARG A 111 19.69 -6.83 -4.93
CA ARG A 111 20.74 -7.52 -4.14
C ARG A 111 22.16 -7.11 -4.51
N ASP A 112 22.35 -6.24 -5.51
CA ASP A 112 23.66 -5.76 -5.90
C ASP A 112 24.39 -5.12 -4.71
N PRO A 113 25.62 -5.51 -4.38
CA PRO A 113 26.35 -4.98 -3.23
C PRO A 113 26.67 -3.49 -3.34
N ARG A 114 26.58 -2.91 -4.54
CA ARG A 114 26.74 -1.46 -4.76
C ARG A 114 25.53 -0.65 -4.27
N ILE A 115 24.38 -1.30 -4.05
CA ILE A 115 23.19 -0.69 -3.42
C ILE A 115 23.38 -0.77 -1.90
N VAL A 116 23.95 0.28 -1.33
CA VAL A 116 24.28 0.37 0.09
C VAL A 116 23.19 1.01 0.93
N GLN A 117 22.33 1.85 0.32
CA GLN A 117 21.14 2.38 0.96
C GLN A 117 19.99 1.38 0.78
N GLU A 118 19.23 1.09 1.83
CA GLU A 118 18.16 0.10 1.78
C GLU A 118 16.77 0.68 2.06
N HIS A 119 16.69 1.82 2.75
CA HIS A 119 15.40 2.35 3.21
C HIS A 119 15.19 3.83 2.84
N PRO A 120 13.97 4.21 2.47
CA PRO A 120 12.83 3.38 2.05
C PRO A 120 13.08 2.68 0.72
N GLU A 121 12.76 1.39 0.63
CA GLU A 121 13.20 0.53 -0.49
C GLU A 121 12.67 0.96 -1.86
N ASP A 122 11.44 1.46 -1.91
CA ASP A 122 10.82 1.97 -3.13
C ASP A 122 11.49 3.26 -3.63
N GLN A 123 11.82 4.19 -2.72
CA GLN A 123 12.58 5.40 -3.07
C GLN A 123 14.01 5.05 -3.50
N VAL A 124 14.63 4.11 -2.77
CA VAL A 124 15.98 3.62 -3.10
C VAL A 124 16.01 3.07 -4.51
N MET A 125 15.13 2.14 -4.83
CA MET A 125 15.12 1.45 -6.12
C MET A 125 14.56 2.30 -7.26
N CYS A 126 13.46 3.03 -7.01
CA CYS A 126 12.76 3.73 -8.08
C CYS A 126 13.27 5.17 -8.32
N ARG A 127 14.15 5.68 -7.45
CA ARG A 127 14.72 7.04 -7.55
C ARG A 127 16.24 7.04 -7.41
N THR A 128 16.75 6.71 -6.21
CA THR A 128 18.17 6.87 -5.89
C THR A 128 19.05 6.04 -6.81
N TYR A 129 18.72 4.77 -7.00
CA TYR A 129 19.47 3.86 -7.87
C TYR A 129 18.82 3.58 -9.21
N ARG A 130 17.77 4.30 -9.59
CA ARG A 130 17.03 4.06 -10.84
C ARG A 130 17.93 4.00 -12.06
N GLN A 131 18.74 5.04 -12.29
CA GLN A 131 19.65 5.09 -13.45
C GLN A 131 20.71 3.96 -13.40
N PHE A 132 21.18 3.61 -12.23
CA PHE A 132 22.06 2.48 -12.04
C PHE A 132 21.38 1.17 -12.44
N LEU A 133 20.16 0.92 -12.02
CA LEU A 133 19.38 -0.26 -12.35
C LEU A 133 19.09 -0.36 -13.86
N GLU A 134 18.75 0.77 -14.48
CA GLU A 134 18.50 0.85 -15.93
C GLU A 134 19.79 0.52 -16.73
N ARG A 135 20.92 1.07 -16.35
CA ARG A 135 22.19 0.92 -17.09
C ARG A 135 22.88 -0.41 -16.85
N GLU A 136 22.96 -0.83 -15.59
CA GLU A 136 23.79 -1.99 -15.20
C GLU A 136 22.98 -3.30 -15.19
N HIS A 137 21.67 -3.23 -14.95
CA HIS A 137 20.82 -4.41 -14.86
C HIS A 137 19.77 -4.51 -15.97
N GLY A 138 19.68 -3.51 -16.87
CA GLY A 138 18.70 -3.46 -17.95
C GLY A 138 17.26 -3.43 -17.43
N VAL A 139 17.05 -2.88 -16.24
CA VAL A 139 15.72 -2.76 -15.62
C VAL A 139 14.90 -1.70 -16.36
N SER A 140 13.64 -1.99 -16.62
CA SER A 140 12.68 -1.06 -17.22
C SER A 140 11.56 -0.73 -16.23
N PHE A 141 11.21 0.55 -16.15
CA PHE A 141 10.08 1.05 -15.35
C PHE A 141 8.91 1.39 -16.26
N ALA A 142 7.69 1.08 -15.80
CA ALA A 142 6.51 1.44 -16.55
C ALA A 142 6.38 2.96 -16.73
N PRO A 143 5.91 3.44 -17.90
CA PRO A 143 5.60 4.84 -18.06
C PRO A 143 4.43 5.26 -17.17
N PRO A 144 4.34 6.54 -16.73
CA PRO A 144 3.30 7.02 -15.83
C PRO A 144 1.87 6.72 -16.29
N ALA A 145 1.59 6.79 -17.58
CA ALA A 145 0.26 6.47 -18.13
C ALA A 145 -0.15 5.01 -17.89
N LEU A 146 0.79 4.07 -18.01
CA LEU A 146 0.55 2.66 -17.71
C LEU A 146 0.44 2.43 -16.19
N ALA A 147 1.29 3.09 -15.40
CA ALA A 147 1.29 3.03 -13.95
C ALA A 147 -0.04 3.52 -13.34
N GLN A 148 -0.66 4.56 -13.91
CA GLN A 148 -2.00 5.04 -13.50
C GLN A 148 -3.11 3.99 -13.74
N ARG A 149 -2.99 3.15 -14.77
CA ARG A 149 -3.90 2.03 -15.00
C ARG A 149 -3.67 0.88 -14.02
N PHE A 150 -2.46 0.75 -13.51
CA PHE A 150 -2.11 -0.28 -12.53
C PHE A 150 -2.58 0.08 -11.12
N ALA A 151 -2.24 1.25 -10.59
CA ALA A 151 -2.64 1.63 -9.23
C ALA A 151 -2.74 3.14 -9.04
N PHE A 152 -3.61 3.56 -8.12
CA PHE A 152 -3.59 4.92 -7.59
C PHE A 152 -3.15 4.93 -6.12
N GLU A 153 -2.54 6.03 -5.69
CA GLU A 153 -2.19 6.28 -4.30
C GLU A 153 -2.42 7.75 -3.91
N ASN A 154 -1.55 8.67 -4.35
CA ASN A 154 -1.56 10.08 -3.94
C ASN A 154 -2.39 10.98 -4.88
N GLY A 155 -3.20 10.40 -5.75
CA GLY A 155 -4.08 11.07 -6.68
C GLY A 155 -5.56 10.73 -6.46
N PRO A 156 -6.43 11.16 -7.37
CA PRO A 156 -7.83 10.78 -7.33
C PRO A 156 -7.98 9.26 -7.53
N ALA A 157 -8.98 8.68 -6.87
CA ALA A 157 -9.36 7.30 -7.11
C ALA A 157 -9.70 7.10 -8.59
N SER A 158 -9.18 6.05 -9.19
CA SER A 158 -9.35 5.72 -10.60
C SER A 158 -9.84 4.28 -10.77
N ALA A 159 -10.26 3.94 -11.99
CA ALA A 159 -10.64 2.57 -12.35
C ALA A 159 -9.42 1.67 -12.62
N SER A 160 -8.34 1.86 -11.86
CA SER A 160 -7.11 1.07 -11.94
C SER A 160 -7.28 -0.36 -11.43
N PHE A 161 -6.31 -1.22 -11.73
CA PHE A 161 -6.28 -2.60 -11.25
C PHE A 161 -6.26 -2.70 -9.73
N GLY A 162 -5.51 -1.81 -9.06
CA GLY A 162 -5.43 -1.77 -7.60
C GLY A 162 -5.18 -0.37 -7.05
N PHE A 163 -4.88 -0.31 -5.78
CA PHE A 163 -4.54 0.94 -5.06
C PHE A 163 -3.56 0.66 -3.93
N HIS A 164 -3.02 1.73 -3.35
CA HIS A 164 -2.27 1.68 -2.10
C HIS A 164 -2.62 2.88 -1.19
N GLY A 165 -2.38 2.70 0.10
CA GLY A 165 -2.50 3.70 1.14
C GLY A 165 -3.84 3.66 1.90
N PRO A 166 -3.79 3.69 3.25
CA PRO A 166 -4.96 3.46 4.10
C PRO A 166 -6.03 4.55 3.92
N TYR A 167 -5.64 5.76 3.51
CA TYR A 167 -6.54 6.87 3.23
C TYR A 167 -7.36 6.66 1.94
N ASN A 168 -7.04 5.65 1.14
CA ASN A 168 -7.80 5.23 -0.04
C ASN A 168 -8.85 4.15 0.27
N LEU A 169 -8.75 3.46 1.41
CA LEU A 169 -9.72 2.45 1.85
C LEU A 169 -11.18 2.94 1.81
N PRO A 170 -11.52 4.22 2.17
CA PRO A 170 -12.89 4.72 2.08
C PRO A 170 -13.46 4.83 0.65
N HIS A 171 -12.63 4.67 -0.38
CA HIS A 171 -13.08 4.60 -1.78
C HIS A 171 -13.53 3.21 -2.20
N VAL A 172 -13.10 2.17 -1.47
CA VAL A 172 -13.23 0.77 -1.88
C VAL A 172 -13.94 -0.12 -0.86
N LEU A 173 -14.05 0.33 0.39
CA LEU A 173 -14.73 -0.37 1.47
C LEU A 173 -15.87 0.45 2.04
N ASP A 174 -16.92 -0.23 2.49
CA ASP A 174 -18.00 0.39 3.24
C ASP A 174 -17.61 0.68 4.70
N GLU A 175 -18.39 1.52 5.38
CA GLU A 175 -18.08 1.93 6.75
C GLU A 175 -18.08 0.77 7.76
N PRO A 176 -19.03 -0.21 7.71
CA PRO A 176 -18.99 -1.37 8.60
C PRO A 176 -17.71 -2.19 8.48
N THR A 177 -17.26 -2.45 7.25
CA THR A 177 -16.00 -3.17 6.99
C THR A 177 -14.80 -2.38 7.49
N LEU A 178 -14.78 -1.05 7.26
CA LEU A 178 -13.72 -0.18 7.77
C LEU A 178 -13.65 -0.16 9.30
N LEU A 179 -14.79 -0.17 9.99
CA LEU A 179 -14.81 -0.23 11.45
C LEU A 179 -14.16 -1.50 11.99
N GLN A 180 -14.39 -2.65 11.33
CA GLN A 180 -13.72 -3.90 11.68
C GLN A 180 -12.22 -3.81 11.45
N TRP A 181 -11.77 -3.28 10.31
CA TRP A 181 -10.36 -3.08 10.00
C TRP A 181 -9.68 -2.17 11.03
N LEU A 182 -10.28 -1.04 11.34
CA LEU A 182 -9.74 -0.08 12.30
C LEU A 182 -9.55 -0.68 13.70
N ALA A 183 -10.36 -1.65 14.09
CA ALA A 183 -10.24 -2.32 15.37
C ALA A 183 -8.92 -3.12 15.51
N HIS A 184 -8.35 -3.58 14.40
CA HIS A 184 -7.13 -4.40 14.39
C HIS A 184 -5.85 -3.59 14.14
N LEU A 185 -5.94 -2.30 13.78
CA LEU A 185 -4.75 -1.49 13.55
C LEU A 185 -4.03 -1.19 14.87
N PRO A 186 -2.68 -1.23 14.87
CA PRO A 186 -1.90 -0.94 16.08
C PRO A 186 -1.95 0.55 16.45
N ASP A 187 -1.85 0.86 17.74
CA ASP A 187 -1.92 2.23 18.24
C ASP A 187 -0.91 3.20 17.61
N PRO A 188 0.36 2.81 17.35
CA PRO A 188 1.32 3.70 16.69
C PRO A 188 0.86 4.23 15.32
N PHE A 189 0.03 3.48 14.57
CA PHE A 189 -0.55 3.94 13.30
C PHE A 189 -1.28 5.29 13.48
N PHE A 190 -2.05 5.43 14.57
CA PHE A 190 -2.91 6.61 14.79
C PHE A 190 -2.14 7.89 15.12
N ALA A 191 -0.87 7.77 15.54
CA ALA A 191 0.01 8.94 15.69
C ALA A 191 0.49 9.51 14.34
N GLY A 192 0.46 8.69 13.28
CA GLY A 192 1.03 8.97 11.98
C GLY A 192 0.25 9.96 11.11
N ARG A 193 0.90 10.35 10.02
CA ARG A 193 0.33 11.21 8.96
C ARG A 193 -0.83 10.51 8.24
N ASP A 194 -0.71 9.21 7.99
CA ASP A 194 -1.70 8.47 7.19
C ASP A 194 -3.02 8.29 7.93
N ALA A 195 -3.00 8.15 9.25
CA ALA A 195 -4.23 8.16 10.05
C ALA A 195 -4.97 9.51 9.96
N ARG A 196 -4.25 10.64 9.85
CA ARG A 196 -4.88 11.95 9.61
C ARG A 196 -5.49 12.03 8.20
N ARG A 197 -4.78 11.53 7.19
CA ARG A 197 -5.29 11.47 5.82
C ARG A 197 -6.52 10.58 5.73
N LEU A 198 -6.48 9.43 6.41
CA LEU A 198 -7.63 8.52 6.52
C LEU A 198 -8.84 9.20 7.17
N ALA A 199 -8.67 9.87 8.31
CA ALA A 199 -9.77 10.60 8.96
C ALA A 199 -10.42 11.63 8.02
N ARG A 200 -9.60 12.38 7.28
CA ARG A 200 -10.07 13.35 6.28
C ARG A 200 -10.85 12.67 5.15
N SER A 201 -10.33 11.56 4.61
CA SER A 201 -10.97 10.79 3.55
C SER A 201 -12.33 10.23 4.02
N LEU A 202 -12.40 9.69 5.23
CA LEU A 202 -13.63 9.18 5.83
C LEU A 202 -14.72 10.25 5.93
N ILE A 203 -14.36 11.48 6.34
CA ILE A 203 -15.27 12.62 6.40
C ILE A 203 -15.77 12.98 5.00
N LEU A 204 -14.85 13.10 4.03
CA LEU A 204 -15.20 13.41 2.65
C LEU A 204 -16.16 12.37 2.03
N ARG A 205 -16.00 11.11 2.44
CA ARG A 205 -16.83 9.97 1.99
C ARG A 205 -18.09 9.75 2.85
N ARG A 206 -18.38 10.65 3.79
CA ARG A 206 -19.55 10.58 4.68
C ARG A 206 -19.60 9.28 5.51
N MET A 207 -18.47 8.91 6.08
CA MET A 207 -18.29 7.77 6.99
C MET A 207 -17.98 8.27 8.41
N PRO A 208 -18.95 8.93 9.10
CA PRO A 208 -18.69 9.67 10.33
C PRO A 208 -18.33 8.77 11.52
N ARG A 209 -18.86 7.54 11.58
CA ARG A 209 -18.58 6.61 12.68
C ARG A 209 -17.11 6.16 12.63
N ALA A 210 -16.63 5.75 11.46
CA ALA A 210 -15.23 5.40 11.25
C ALA A 210 -14.31 6.60 11.45
N ALA A 211 -14.69 7.79 10.98
CA ALA A 211 -13.93 9.02 11.21
C ALA A 211 -13.76 9.31 12.70
N ARG A 212 -14.83 9.22 13.50
CA ARG A 212 -14.76 9.44 14.97
C ARG A 212 -13.86 8.41 15.65
N GLN A 213 -13.92 7.14 15.25
CA GLN A 213 -13.03 6.11 15.81
C GLN A 213 -11.56 6.44 15.54
N VAL A 214 -11.21 6.82 14.31
CA VAL A 214 -9.84 7.22 13.98
C VAL A 214 -9.42 8.45 14.80
N LEU A 215 -10.26 9.48 14.88
CA LEU A 215 -9.95 10.72 15.58
C LEU A 215 -9.82 10.51 17.10
N ALA A 216 -10.66 9.65 17.69
CA ALA A 216 -10.54 9.28 19.10
C ALA A 216 -9.22 8.56 19.39
N ARG A 217 -8.83 7.58 18.58
CA ARG A 217 -7.54 6.90 18.74
C ARG A 217 -6.35 7.83 18.46
N ARG A 218 -6.48 8.78 17.55
CA ARG A 218 -5.46 9.83 17.34
C ARG A 218 -5.29 10.70 18.58
N LYS A 219 -6.39 11.07 19.25
CA LYS A 219 -6.35 11.83 20.50
C LYS A 219 -5.63 11.03 21.60
N LEU A 220 -5.94 9.76 21.75
CA LEU A 220 -5.24 8.87 22.70
C LEU A 220 -3.74 8.73 22.37
N ALA A 221 -3.38 8.77 21.09
CA ALA A 221 -1.99 8.77 20.62
C ALA A 221 -1.29 10.16 20.74
N GLY A 222 -1.85 11.11 21.50
CA GLY A 222 -1.27 12.43 21.75
C GLY A 222 -1.45 13.43 20.59
N ARG A 223 -2.36 13.17 19.66
CA ARG A 223 -2.64 14.03 18.48
C ARG A 223 -3.95 14.83 18.65
N ASP A 224 -4.13 15.50 19.79
CA ASP A 224 -5.27 16.41 20.05
C ASP A 224 -4.95 17.85 19.60
N ASP A 225 -4.52 18.00 18.37
CA ASP A 225 -4.24 19.30 17.74
C ASP A 225 -5.50 19.96 17.16
N HIS A 226 -5.35 21.22 16.73
CA HIS A 226 -6.46 21.98 16.12
C HIS A 226 -7.08 21.23 14.93
N ASN A 227 -6.27 20.61 14.08
CA ASN A 227 -6.77 19.87 12.92
C ASN A 227 -7.61 18.66 13.34
N ASN A 228 -7.20 17.93 14.39
CA ASN A 228 -7.95 16.79 14.91
C ASN A 228 -9.32 17.23 15.43
N ARG A 229 -9.38 18.38 16.14
CA ARG A 229 -10.63 18.95 16.66
C ARG A 229 -11.55 19.42 15.54
N MET A 230 -11.03 20.10 14.52
CA MET A 230 -11.81 20.54 13.35
C MET A 230 -12.40 19.36 12.58
N LEU A 231 -11.62 18.31 12.36
CA LEU A 231 -12.11 17.09 11.73
C LEU A 231 -13.18 16.39 12.60
N GLY A 232 -13.01 16.40 13.93
CA GLY A 232 -14.00 15.87 14.87
C GLY A 232 -15.33 16.61 14.83
N ALA A 233 -15.32 17.93 14.76
CA ALA A 233 -16.52 18.75 14.59
C ALA A 233 -17.23 18.44 13.26
N ALA A 234 -16.48 18.30 12.16
CA ALA A 234 -17.04 17.95 10.86
C ALA A 234 -17.70 16.56 10.86
N ALA A 235 -17.07 15.56 11.48
CA ALA A 235 -17.62 14.21 11.59
C ALA A 235 -18.92 14.20 12.43
N SER A 236 -18.95 14.95 13.54
CA SER A 236 -20.14 15.05 14.40
C SER A 236 -21.33 15.74 13.71
N MET A 237 -21.05 16.77 12.92
CA MET A 237 -22.08 17.47 12.14
C MET A 237 -22.69 16.58 11.06
N GLN A 238 -21.87 15.74 10.38
CA GLN A 238 -22.38 14.78 9.40
C GLN A 238 -23.30 13.72 10.02
N ASP A 239 -22.98 13.26 11.20
CA ASP A 239 -23.78 12.27 11.93
C ASP A 239 -25.14 12.85 12.32
N TRP A 240 -25.15 14.10 12.81
CA TRP A 240 -26.39 14.81 13.17
C TRP A 240 -27.30 15.00 11.95
N ILE A 241 -26.77 15.41 10.80
CA ILE A 241 -27.53 15.57 9.55
C ILE A 241 -28.07 14.21 9.06
N GLY A 242 -27.30 13.13 9.22
CA GLY A 242 -27.70 11.76 8.84
C GLY A 242 -28.83 11.22 9.70
N ALA A 243 -28.78 11.46 11.01
CA ALA A 243 -29.81 11.03 11.96
C ALA A 243 -31.15 11.75 11.80
N GLY A 244 -31.17 12.98 11.27
CA GLY A 244 -32.40 13.74 11.01
C GLY A 244 -33.12 13.38 9.69
N ARG A 245 -32.60 12.43 8.91
CA ARG A 245 -33.17 11.98 7.63
C ARG A 245 -33.67 10.53 7.64
N SER A 246 -33.54 9.82 8.74
CA SER A 246 -34.08 8.47 9.02
C SER A 246 -35.35 8.58 9.86
#